data_eaf163bdce4de911b2cd88d1db337db1
#
_entry.id   eaf163bdce4de911b2cd88d1db337db1
#
_cell.length_a   1.000
_cell.length_b   1.000
_cell.length_c   1.000
_cell.angle_alpha   90.00
_cell.angle_beta   90.00
_cell.angle_gamma   90.00
#
_symmetry.space_group_name_H-M   'P 1'
#
loop_
_entity.id
_entity.type
_entity.pdbx_description
1 polymer ?
#
loop_
_entity_poly.entity_id
_entity_poly.type
_entity_poly.pdbx_seq_one_letter_code
_entity_poly.pdbx_strand_id
1 'polypeptide(L)'
;MSGDGAPDVTLTVDGKEVAVPAGTLIIRAAERLGIEIPRFCEHPLLSPVGACRQCYVRVEGQPKLTTSCTVPVSAGMAVHTQASDELVAEAQRANLEFLLLNHPLDCPICDRGGECPLQDQALAYGPGDSRFREAKRVFKKPIPVSPLVALDRERCVLCTRCTRFCDEISGDRFLEMFARGAGQRVAISAGEDLRSPFSGNTVQICPVGALTSTPYRFVARPFDLTYGDSVCPHCSAGCNLRVDIRRGEVVRHLARDEYEVNDAWLCDKGRYAFRFPDSPDRVTLPLVRDRGLEPASFGEVFERIAGWVEGARVGILTGGRLMDEDYFALSKLARTVFRTNDLDHRRASGAPAAERVAARRPMGVTYRDLEGARTIVVAGLDAEQEVPILHLRLRKAATAGARIVVVHPRRTRLHDVAEHVLVRPGGEATALDDLREELTRAGDAAVVLAGERPGLADAALAVARATGARFAYVTRRAGDRGALRAGVHPTLLPGGRTLADARDLESRWGTSVPRDPGRDWRAILEACATREVDVLYLIGV
;
A
#
# COMPACT_ATOMS: atom_id res chain seq x y z
N MET A 1 -6.74 2.39 17.65
CA MET A 1 -6.29 1.20 18.38
C MET A 1 -7.30 0.94 19.48
N SER A 2 -8.24 0.03 19.27
CA SER A 2 -9.13 -0.49 20.31
C SER A 2 -8.36 -1.61 21.00
N GLY A 3 -8.10 -1.48 22.31
CA GLY A 3 -7.50 -2.55 23.11
C GLY A 3 -8.45 -3.74 23.16
N ASP A 4 -8.14 -4.79 22.44
CA ASP A 4 -8.83 -6.08 22.62
C ASP A 4 -8.62 -6.54 24.07
N GLY A 5 -9.70 -6.51 24.87
CA GLY A 5 -9.70 -6.96 26.26
C GLY A 5 -9.98 -5.89 27.32
N ALA A 6 -10.11 -4.61 26.97
CA ALA A 6 -10.56 -3.60 27.94
C ALA A 6 -12.07 -3.75 28.20
N PRO A 7 -12.54 -3.62 29.49
CA PRO A 7 -13.96 -3.71 29.79
C PRO A 7 -14.74 -2.60 29.09
N ASP A 8 -15.94 -2.92 28.62
CA ASP A 8 -16.82 -1.92 28.01
C ASP A 8 -17.30 -0.92 29.07
N VAL A 9 -17.35 0.33 28.67
CA VAL A 9 -17.97 1.42 29.44
C VAL A 9 -19.16 1.96 28.68
N THR A 10 -20.23 2.24 29.40
CA THR A 10 -21.47 2.82 28.86
C THR A 10 -21.48 4.32 29.08
N LEU A 11 -21.84 5.06 28.03
CA LEU A 11 -21.99 6.51 28.03
C LEU A 11 -23.21 6.91 27.17
N THR A 12 -23.61 8.17 27.26
CA THR A 12 -24.61 8.73 26.34
C THR A 12 -24.00 9.83 25.46
N VAL A 13 -24.43 9.88 24.20
CA VAL A 13 -24.13 10.97 23.26
C VAL A 13 -25.44 11.47 22.68
N ASP A 14 -25.75 12.73 22.92
CA ASP A 14 -27.06 13.37 22.56
C ASP A 14 -28.27 12.54 23.02
N GLY A 15 -28.19 12.00 24.24
CA GLY A 15 -29.23 11.18 24.86
C GLY A 15 -29.32 9.73 24.36
N LYS A 16 -28.46 9.31 23.40
CA LYS A 16 -28.37 7.93 22.91
C LYS A 16 -27.27 7.16 23.66
N GLU A 17 -27.63 6.02 24.21
CA GLU A 17 -26.68 5.16 24.93
C GLU A 17 -25.77 4.36 23.96
N VAL A 18 -24.50 4.21 24.31
CA VAL A 18 -23.53 3.38 23.61
C VAL A 18 -22.55 2.76 24.60
N ALA A 19 -22.23 1.47 24.37
CA ALA A 19 -21.16 0.76 25.07
C ALA A 19 -19.93 0.61 24.14
N VAL A 20 -18.76 0.98 24.66
CA VAL A 20 -17.50 0.93 23.92
C VAL A 20 -16.37 0.55 24.86
N PRO A 21 -15.28 -0.07 24.37
CA PRO A 21 -14.12 -0.39 25.20
C PRO A 21 -13.57 0.84 25.93
N ALA A 22 -13.14 0.67 27.18
CA ALA A 22 -12.50 1.73 27.95
C ALA A 22 -11.28 2.29 27.17
N GLY A 23 -11.08 3.61 27.23
CA GLY A 23 -10.04 4.29 26.47
C GLY A 23 -10.44 4.70 25.05
N THR A 24 -11.61 4.29 24.55
CA THR A 24 -12.18 4.79 23.29
C THR A 24 -12.38 6.31 23.38
N LEU A 25 -12.03 7.05 22.31
CA LEU A 25 -12.25 8.50 22.28
C LEU A 25 -13.74 8.84 22.06
N ILE A 26 -14.21 9.93 22.64
CA ILE A 26 -15.61 10.39 22.50
C ILE A 26 -16.05 10.42 21.05
N ILE A 27 -15.19 10.91 20.13
CA ILE A 27 -15.52 11.01 18.70
C ILE A 27 -15.79 9.63 18.09
N ARG A 28 -15.09 8.57 18.54
CA ARG A 28 -15.32 7.19 18.08
C ARG A 28 -16.61 6.58 18.63
N ALA A 29 -16.95 6.94 19.86
CA ALA A 29 -18.23 6.54 20.44
C ALA A 29 -19.41 7.18 19.69
N ALA A 30 -19.30 8.48 19.34
CA ALA A 30 -20.29 9.18 18.53
C ALA A 30 -20.46 8.55 17.13
N GLU A 31 -19.36 8.20 16.46
CA GLU A 31 -19.39 7.53 15.15
C GLU A 31 -20.14 6.19 15.18
N ARG A 32 -20.02 5.40 16.26
CA ARG A 32 -20.79 4.15 16.40
C ARG A 32 -22.31 4.37 16.45
N LEU A 33 -22.73 5.55 16.88
CA LEU A 33 -24.15 5.97 16.88
C LEU A 33 -24.57 6.65 15.58
N GLY A 34 -23.66 6.80 14.60
CA GLY A 34 -23.91 7.56 13.38
C GLY A 34 -23.99 9.09 13.61
N ILE A 35 -23.47 9.57 14.76
CA ILE A 35 -23.43 11.00 15.08
C ILE A 35 -22.14 11.59 14.54
N GLU A 36 -22.27 12.52 13.61
CA GLU A 36 -21.13 13.22 13.03
C GLU A 36 -20.69 14.39 13.91
N ILE A 37 -19.40 14.42 14.26
CA ILE A 37 -18.73 15.55 14.91
C ILE A 37 -17.72 16.14 13.93
N PRO A 38 -17.84 17.44 13.57
CA PRO A 38 -16.96 18.07 12.58
C PRO A 38 -15.50 18.12 13.05
N ARG A 39 -14.55 17.94 12.12
CA ARG A 39 -13.12 17.83 12.45
C ARG A 39 -12.22 18.08 11.25
N PHE A 40 -10.97 18.52 11.50
CA PHE A 40 -9.91 18.64 10.48
C PHE A 40 -8.63 17.90 10.88
N CYS A 41 -8.17 18.01 12.12
CA CYS A 41 -6.86 17.46 12.52
C CYS A 41 -6.93 15.97 12.87
N GLU A 42 -8.08 15.45 13.24
CA GLU A 42 -8.25 14.06 13.61
C GLU A 42 -8.24 13.14 12.38
N HIS A 43 -7.57 11.99 12.50
CA HIS A 43 -7.54 10.92 11.51
C HIS A 43 -7.40 9.58 12.23
N PRO A 44 -8.15 8.51 11.83
CA PRO A 44 -8.16 7.23 12.56
C PRO A 44 -6.80 6.56 12.76
N LEU A 45 -5.88 6.80 11.84
CA LEU A 45 -4.54 6.18 11.81
C LEU A 45 -3.42 7.12 12.31
N LEU A 46 -3.75 8.29 12.87
CA LEU A 46 -2.78 9.24 13.44
C LEU A 46 -3.08 9.48 14.91
N SER A 47 -2.05 9.73 15.70
CA SER A 47 -2.20 10.05 17.12
C SER A 47 -3.09 11.27 17.34
N PRO A 48 -3.94 11.30 18.37
CA PRO A 48 -4.78 12.44 18.71
C PRO A 48 -3.95 13.69 19.02
N VAL A 49 -4.34 14.87 18.51
CA VAL A 49 -3.58 16.12 18.74
C VAL A 49 -4.46 17.29 19.21
N GLY A 50 -5.75 17.29 18.91
CA GLY A 50 -6.68 18.38 19.28
C GLY A 50 -6.30 19.76 18.73
N ALA A 51 -5.59 19.85 17.58
CA ALA A 51 -5.03 21.10 17.05
C ALA A 51 -6.11 22.03 16.46
N CYS A 52 -7.08 21.49 15.69
CA CYS A 52 -8.03 22.32 14.95
C CYS A 52 -9.20 22.81 15.80
N ARG A 53 -9.46 22.20 16.95
CA ARG A 53 -10.56 22.52 17.89
C ARG A 53 -11.98 22.41 17.33
N GLN A 54 -12.17 21.96 16.09
CA GLN A 54 -13.47 21.87 15.44
C GLN A 54 -14.39 20.81 16.10
N CYS A 55 -13.81 19.80 16.74
CA CYS A 55 -14.54 18.69 17.37
C CYS A 55 -14.96 18.96 18.83
N TYR A 56 -15.27 20.20 19.19
CA TYR A 56 -15.78 20.53 20.51
C TYR A 56 -17.09 19.80 20.82
N VAL A 57 -17.19 19.35 22.06
CA VAL A 57 -18.40 18.81 22.68
C VAL A 57 -18.51 19.31 24.11
N ARG A 58 -19.71 19.28 24.70
CA ARG A 58 -19.92 19.50 26.13
C ARG A 58 -20.05 18.13 26.81
N VAL A 59 -19.32 17.96 27.90
CA VAL A 59 -19.47 16.83 28.82
C VAL A 59 -20.12 17.34 30.08
N GLU A 60 -21.21 16.69 30.51
CA GLU A 60 -21.92 17.11 31.73
C GLU A 60 -20.98 17.09 32.94
N GLY A 61 -21.12 18.08 33.83
CA GLY A 61 -20.27 18.26 34.99
C GLY A 61 -18.89 18.88 34.68
N GLN A 62 -18.53 19.11 33.42
CA GLN A 62 -17.32 19.85 33.08
C GLN A 62 -17.62 21.34 32.80
N PRO A 63 -16.80 22.26 33.33
CA PRO A 63 -17.07 23.70 33.19
C PRO A 63 -16.70 24.27 31.81
N LYS A 64 -15.96 23.53 30.97
CA LYS A 64 -15.52 23.98 29.65
C LYS A 64 -15.79 22.93 28.58
N LEU A 65 -16.00 23.38 27.35
CA LEU A 65 -16.03 22.51 26.19
C LEU A 65 -14.69 21.76 26.04
N THR A 66 -14.78 20.52 25.61
CA THR A 66 -13.62 19.66 25.38
C THR A 66 -13.54 19.16 23.95
N THR A 67 -12.40 18.66 23.53
CA THR A 67 -12.19 18.09 22.19
C THR A 67 -12.50 16.61 22.20
N SER A 68 -13.53 16.18 21.49
CA SER A 68 -13.96 14.78 21.42
C SER A 68 -12.88 13.85 20.82
N CYS A 69 -11.96 14.38 20.02
CA CYS A 69 -10.89 13.61 19.39
C CYS A 69 -9.67 13.32 20.29
N THR A 70 -9.66 13.85 21.54
CA THR A 70 -8.53 13.65 22.48
C THR A 70 -8.93 13.13 23.84
N VAL A 71 -10.23 13.14 24.14
CA VAL A 71 -10.74 12.74 25.46
C VAL A 71 -11.30 11.33 25.38
N PRO A 72 -10.76 10.39 26.20
CA PRO A 72 -11.30 9.04 26.30
C PRO A 72 -12.64 9.06 27.07
N VAL A 73 -13.49 8.09 26.73
CA VAL A 73 -14.78 7.90 27.41
C VAL A 73 -14.61 7.38 28.84
N SER A 74 -15.57 7.68 29.70
CA SER A 74 -15.70 7.09 31.03
C SER A 74 -17.14 6.64 31.29
N ALA A 75 -17.32 5.72 32.24
CA ALA A 75 -18.64 5.19 32.58
C ALA A 75 -19.60 6.30 33.09
N GLY A 76 -20.82 6.32 32.56
CA GLY A 76 -21.84 7.29 32.91
C GLY A 76 -21.62 8.71 32.34
N MET A 77 -20.61 8.88 31.46
CA MET A 77 -20.38 10.16 30.78
C MET A 77 -21.60 10.54 29.93
N ALA A 78 -22.08 11.78 30.06
CA ALA A 78 -23.10 12.36 29.19
C ALA A 78 -22.46 13.44 28.30
N VAL A 79 -22.52 13.24 26.99
CA VAL A 79 -21.88 14.08 25.97
C VAL A 79 -22.94 14.75 25.10
N HIS A 80 -22.81 16.04 24.87
CA HIS A 80 -23.65 16.82 23.96
C HIS A 80 -22.82 17.35 22.80
N THR A 81 -23.32 17.10 21.60
CA THR A 81 -22.70 17.60 20.35
C THR A 81 -23.38 18.88 19.87
N GLN A 82 -22.99 19.39 18.73
CA GLN A 82 -23.63 20.55 18.06
C GLN A 82 -25.10 20.31 17.70
N ALA A 83 -25.55 19.06 17.70
CA ALA A 83 -26.94 18.73 17.39
C ALA A 83 -27.88 18.93 18.60
N SER A 84 -27.35 18.86 19.83
CA SER A 84 -28.14 18.93 21.07
C SER A 84 -27.75 20.09 21.99
N ASP A 85 -26.71 20.86 21.67
CA ASP A 85 -26.19 21.94 22.51
C ASP A 85 -25.78 23.16 21.68
N GLU A 86 -26.49 24.29 21.88
CA GLU A 86 -26.24 25.54 21.13
C GLU A 86 -24.87 26.14 21.44
N LEU A 87 -24.36 26.03 22.68
CA LEU A 87 -23.03 26.51 23.03
C LEU A 87 -21.93 25.76 22.24
N VAL A 88 -22.10 24.46 22.02
CA VAL A 88 -21.20 23.66 21.18
C VAL A 88 -21.31 24.11 19.74
N ALA A 89 -22.52 24.29 19.20
CA ALA A 89 -22.74 24.75 17.83
C ALA A 89 -22.12 26.13 17.59
N GLU A 90 -22.29 27.07 18.54
CA GLU A 90 -21.70 28.41 18.46
C GLU A 90 -20.16 28.37 18.51
N ALA A 91 -19.59 27.56 19.40
CA ALA A 91 -18.13 27.41 19.49
C ALA A 91 -17.52 26.82 18.21
N GLN A 92 -18.18 25.82 17.61
CA GLN A 92 -17.75 25.25 16.33
C GLN A 92 -17.89 26.25 15.17
N ARG A 93 -18.96 27.02 15.13
CA ARG A 93 -19.19 28.10 14.15
C ARG A 93 -18.11 29.18 14.25
N ALA A 94 -17.80 29.64 15.47
CA ALA A 94 -16.75 30.62 15.71
C ALA A 94 -15.37 30.09 15.30
N ASN A 95 -15.10 28.82 15.58
CA ASN A 95 -13.83 28.21 15.18
C ASN A 95 -13.70 28.09 13.65
N LEU A 96 -14.76 27.76 12.92
CA LEU A 96 -14.77 27.82 11.45
C LEU A 96 -14.49 29.22 10.94
N GLU A 97 -15.08 30.25 11.55
CA GLU A 97 -14.81 31.64 11.20
C GLU A 97 -13.32 31.96 11.34
N PHE A 98 -12.65 31.51 12.43
CA PHE A 98 -11.20 31.68 12.60
C PHE A 98 -10.41 30.94 11.50
N LEU A 99 -10.79 29.73 11.12
CA LEU A 99 -10.11 28.99 10.04
C LEU A 99 -10.29 29.67 8.67
N LEU A 100 -11.41 30.36 8.46
CA LEU A 100 -11.72 31.06 7.21
C LEU A 100 -11.12 32.45 7.12
N LEU A 101 -10.69 33.09 8.23
CA LEU A 101 -10.19 34.48 8.24
C LEU A 101 -9.16 34.75 7.16
N ASN A 102 -8.12 33.93 7.08
CA ASN A 102 -7.05 34.08 6.09
C ASN A 102 -7.13 33.05 4.96
N HIS A 103 -8.16 32.18 4.95
CA HIS A 103 -8.31 31.21 3.87
C HIS A 103 -8.66 31.94 2.57
N PRO A 104 -7.92 31.70 1.44
CA PRO A 104 -8.13 32.43 0.20
C PRO A 104 -9.45 32.01 -0.48
N LEU A 105 -10.02 32.88 -1.29
CA LEU A 105 -11.19 32.61 -2.12
C LEU A 105 -10.82 31.81 -3.39
N ASP A 106 -10.05 30.77 -3.21
CA ASP A 106 -9.45 29.98 -4.28
C ASP A 106 -10.29 28.77 -4.73
N CYS A 107 -11.47 28.54 -4.19
CA CYS A 107 -12.28 27.34 -4.52
C CYS A 107 -12.39 27.07 -6.04
N PRO A 108 -12.61 28.06 -6.90
CA PRO A 108 -12.66 27.86 -8.35
C PRO A 108 -11.35 27.35 -8.97
N ILE A 109 -10.21 27.67 -8.37
CA ILE A 109 -8.85 27.28 -8.82
C ILE A 109 -8.13 26.32 -7.87
N CYS A 110 -8.87 25.72 -6.93
CA CYS A 110 -8.34 24.77 -5.96
C CYS A 110 -8.72 23.35 -6.34
N ASP A 111 -7.75 22.45 -6.51
CA ASP A 111 -8.02 21.05 -6.86
C ASP A 111 -8.85 20.29 -5.83
N ARG A 112 -8.92 20.78 -4.58
CA ARG A 112 -9.78 20.19 -3.54
C ARG A 112 -11.24 20.63 -3.66
N GLY A 113 -11.55 21.62 -4.52
CA GLY A 113 -12.91 22.12 -4.70
C GLY A 113 -13.88 21.03 -5.15
N GLY A 114 -14.99 20.85 -4.39
CA GLY A 114 -15.99 19.79 -4.59
C GLY A 114 -15.74 18.49 -3.84
N GLU A 115 -14.55 18.32 -3.18
CA GLU A 115 -14.25 17.22 -2.27
C GLU A 115 -13.51 17.75 -1.01
N CYS A 116 -13.87 18.94 -0.57
CA CYS A 116 -13.14 19.68 0.48
C CYS A 116 -13.90 19.67 1.80
N PRO A 117 -13.40 18.98 2.85
CA PRO A 117 -14.03 19.01 4.17
C PRO A 117 -14.25 20.41 4.74
N LEU A 118 -13.41 21.41 4.37
CA LEU A 118 -13.64 22.79 4.81
C LEU A 118 -14.85 23.42 4.13
N GLN A 119 -15.09 23.14 2.85
CA GLN A 119 -16.32 23.57 2.17
C GLN A 119 -17.55 22.93 2.80
N ASP A 120 -17.53 21.61 3.00
CA ASP A 120 -18.67 20.86 3.53
C ASP A 120 -19.01 21.32 4.95
N GLN A 121 -18.00 21.47 5.83
CA GLN A 121 -18.22 21.93 7.19
C GLN A 121 -18.59 23.42 7.26
N ALA A 122 -18.08 24.27 6.36
CA ALA A 122 -18.47 25.68 6.31
C ALA A 122 -19.94 25.83 5.88
N LEU A 123 -20.43 24.98 4.97
CA LEU A 123 -21.84 24.96 4.57
C LEU A 123 -22.76 24.41 5.68
N ALA A 124 -22.33 23.32 6.37
CA ALA A 124 -23.16 22.66 7.38
C ALA A 124 -23.18 23.39 8.73
N TYR A 125 -22.07 23.96 9.16
CA TYR A 125 -21.87 24.46 10.53
C TYR A 125 -21.33 25.91 10.59
N GLY A 126 -20.94 26.49 9.46
CA GLY A 126 -20.33 27.82 9.42
C GLY A 126 -21.33 28.98 9.38
N PRO A 127 -20.85 30.23 9.52
CA PRO A 127 -21.64 31.41 9.27
C PRO A 127 -21.95 31.59 7.77
N GLY A 128 -23.12 32.13 7.43
CA GLY A 128 -23.46 32.45 6.04
C GLY A 128 -22.66 33.62 5.46
N ASP A 129 -22.25 34.56 6.31
CA ASP A 129 -21.55 35.77 5.92
C ASP A 129 -20.20 35.91 6.64
N SER A 130 -19.26 36.60 6.01
CA SER A 130 -17.97 36.94 6.61
C SER A 130 -18.00 38.33 7.25
N ARG A 131 -17.62 38.43 8.54
CA ARG A 131 -17.41 39.69 9.25
C ARG A 131 -16.04 40.29 9.04
N PHE A 132 -15.09 39.53 8.44
CA PHE A 132 -13.71 39.96 8.18
C PHE A 132 -13.64 40.96 7.03
N ARG A 133 -13.12 42.15 7.31
CA ARG A 133 -13.04 43.28 6.34
C ARG A 133 -11.61 43.60 5.91
N GLU A 134 -10.62 43.00 6.54
CA GLU A 134 -9.20 43.25 6.27
C GLU A 134 -8.69 42.42 5.10
N ALA A 135 -7.50 42.76 4.59
CA ALA A 135 -6.83 41.99 3.57
C ALA A 135 -6.36 40.63 4.12
N LYS A 136 -6.67 39.57 3.42
CA LYS A 136 -6.15 38.23 3.75
C LYS A 136 -4.64 38.14 3.51
N ARG A 137 -3.96 37.31 4.27
CA ARG A 137 -2.52 37.05 4.09
C ARG A 137 -2.25 36.44 2.72
N VAL A 138 -1.15 36.88 2.11
CA VAL A 138 -0.71 36.39 0.80
C VAL A 138 0.69 35.77 0.95
N PHE A 139 0.88 34.60 0.39
CA PHE A 139 2.15 33.91 0.30
C PHE A 139 2.47 33.55 -1.16
N LYS A 140 3.74 33.30 -1.45
CA LYS A 140 4.13 32.74 -2.75
C LYS A 140 3.52 31.34 -2.90
N LYS A 141 2.85 31.08 -4.01
CA LYS A 141 2.22 29.80 -4.35
C LYS A 141 2.26 29.51 -5.85
N PRO A 142 2.32 28.21 -6.27
CA PRO A 142 2.59 27.06 -5.43
C PRO A 142 4.06 27.00 -5.02
N ILE A 143 4.34 26.32 -3.90
CA ILE A 143 5.69 25.96 -3.50
C ILE A 143 5.91 24.52 -3.94
N PRO A 144 6.89 24.19 -4.80
CA PRO A 144 7.21 22.83 -5.15
C PRO A 144 7.82 22.13 -3.92
N VAL A 145 7.13 21.10 -3.41
CA VAL A 145 7.64 20.22 -2.34
C VAL A 145 8.45 19.10 -2.99
N SER A 146 7.96 18.58 -4.12
CA SER A 146 8.62 17.60 -4.96
C SER A 146 8.05 17.70 -6.38
N PRO A 147 8.56 16.92 -7.36
CA PRO A 147 7.91 16.79 -8.67
C PRO A 147 6.45 16.31 -8.60
N LEU A 148 6.07 15.63 -7.50
CA LEU A 148 4.75 15.01 -7.32
C LEU A 148 3.80 15.84 -6.45
N VAL A 149 4.32 16.70 -5.57
CA VAL A 149 3.53 17.41 -4.55
C VAL A 149 3.83 18.90 -4.56
N ALA A 150 2.78 19.71 -4.62
CA ALA A 150 2.82 21.16 -4.49
C ALA A 150 2.12 21.62 -3.21
N LEU A 151 2.63 22.70 -2.58
CA LEU A 151 2.10 23.30 -1.35
C LEU A 151 1.61 24.72 -1.60
N ASP A 152 0.34 24.99 -1.30
CA ASP A 152 -0.28 26.30 -1.23
C ASP A 152 -0.53 26.67 0.23
N ARG A 153 0.40 27.41 0.85
CA ARG A 153 0.37 27.73 2.29
C ARG A 153 -0.85 28.51 2.73
N GLU A 154 -1.39 29.34 1.85
CA GLU A 154 -2.58 30.15 2.16
C GLU A 154 -3.81 29.29 2.48
N ARG A 155 -3.92 28.12 1.86
CA ARG A 155 -5.02 27.18 2.04
C ARG A 155 -4.87 26.29 3.28
N CYS A 156 -3.70 26.33 3.93
CA CYS A 156 -3.39 25.44 5.05
C CYS A 156 -4.15 25.85 6.32
N VAL A 157 -4.90 24.92 6.91
CA VAL A 157 -5.63 25.08 8.19
C VAL A 157 -4.80 24.61 9.40
N LEU A 158 -3.52 24.35 9.23
CA LEU A 158 -2.56 23.93 10.28
C LEU A 158 -3.03 22.71 11.08
N CYS A 159 -3.71 21.78 10.43
CA CYS A 159 -4.25 20.58 11.07
C CYS A 159 -3.20 19.52 11.44
N THR A 160 -1.97 19.68 10.97
CA THR A 160 -0.83 18.79 11.22
C THR A 160 -0.95 17.35 10.72
N ARG A 161 -1.99 16.96 9.97
CA ARG A 161 -2.11 15.59 9.44
C ARG A 161 -0.88 15.17 8.62
N CYS A 162 -0.39 16.05 7.75
CA CYS A 162 0.76 15.75 6.87
C CYS A 162 2.06 15.59 7.66
N THR A 163 2.33 16.44 8.65
CA THR A 163 3.55 16.36 9.46
C THR A 163 3.54 15.12 10.36
N ARG A 164 2.39 14.79 10.95
CA ARG A 164 2.21 13.56 11.73
C ARG A 164 2.31 12.30 10.87
N PHE A 165 1.76 12.31 9.66
CA PHE A 165 1.97 11.19 8.71
C PHE A 165 3.45 10.97 8.43
N CYS A 166 4.20 12.05 8.17
CA CYS A 166 5.63 11.98 7.89
C CYS A 166 6.43 11.43 9.09
N ASP A 167 6.04 11.78 10.30
CA ASP A 167 6.71 11.35 11.52
C ASP A 167 6.25 9.94 11.97
N GLU A 168 4.95 9.77 12.18
CA GLU A 168 4.37 8.58 12.83
C GLU A 168 4.27 7.37 11.89
N ILE A 169 3.98 7.59 10.59
CA ILE A 169 3.67 6.52 9.64
C ILE A 169 4.85 6.20 8.73
N SER A 170 5.33 7.19 7.96
CA SER A 170 6.41 6.94 7.00
C SER A 170 7.81 6.99 7.61
N GLY A 171 7.99 7.70 8.73
CA GLY A 171 9.29 7.92 9.34
C GLY A 171 10.19 8.88 8.56
N ASP A 172 9.62 9.60 7.62
CA ASP A 172 10.31 10.56 6.75
C ASP A 172 9.88 11.98 7.11
N ARG A 173 10.58 12.64 8.01
CA ARG A 173 10.24 13.99 8.52
C ARG A 173 10.55 15.11 7.51
N PHE A 174 10.03 15.02 6.29
CA PHE A 174 10.26 16.02 5.25
C PHE A 174 9.31 17.23 5.32
N LEU A 175 8.12 17.07 5.91
CA LEU A 175 7.19 18.15 6.22
C LEU A 175 7.14 18.35 7.72
N GLU A 176 7.46 19.55 8.16
CA GLU A 176 7.50 19.90 9.57
C GLU A 176 6.76 21.21 9.85
N MET A 177 6.47 21.45 11.14
CA MET A 177 5.90 22.70 11.60
C MET A 177 7.03 23.68 11.94
N PHE A 178 7.04 24.82 11.26
CA PHE A 178 8.00 25.90 11.49
C PHE A 178 7.35 27.09 12.18
N ALA A 179 8.13 27.81 12.99
CA ALA A 179 7.71 28.96 13.76
C ALA A 179 6.57 28.65 14.76
N ARG A 180 6.01 29.68 15.37
CA ARG A 180 4.91 29.59 16.36
C ARG A 180 3.99 30.79 16.27
N GLY A 181 2.82 30.69 16.92
CA GLY A 181 1.81 31.75 16.92
C GLY A 181 1.35 32.08 15.49
N ALA A 182 1.17 33.36 15.20
CA ALA A 182 0.69 33.83 13.90
C ALA A 182 1.64 33.50 12.72
N GLY A 183 2.93 33.22 12.99
CA GLY A 183 3.91 32.83 11.98
C GLY A 183 3.99 31.33 11.71
N GLN A 184 3.24 30.52 12.43
CA GLN A 184 3.28 29.06 12.29
C GLN A 184 2.89 28.61 10.89
N ARG A 185 3.65 27.68 10.32
CA ARG A 185 3.45 27.19 8.97
C ARG A 185 4.02 25.79 8.76
N VAL A 186 3.43 25.05 7.85
CA VAL A 186 4.03 23.81 7.30
C VAL A 186 5.09 24.19 6.26
N ALA A 187 6.26 23.57 6.35
CA ALA A 187 7.37 23.77 5.42
C ALA A 187 8.25 22.52 5.33
N ILE A 188 9.20 22.56 4.40
CA ILE A 188 10.30 21.60 4.25
C ILE A 188 11.59 22.25 4.77
N SER A 189 12.49 21.44 5.31
CA SER A 189 13.83 21.92 5.69
C SER A 189 14.62 22.33 4.43
N ALA A 190 15.36 23.43 4.53
CA ALA A 190 16.12 23.93 3.39
C ALA A 190 17.26 22.96 3.03
N GLY A 191 17.35 22.60 1.76
CA GLY A 191 18.42 21.75 1.23
C GLY A 191 18.16 20.25 1.29
N GLU A 192 16.99 19.81 1.78
CA GLU A 192 16.60 18.42 1.73
C GLU A 192 15.67 18.15 0.53
N ASP A 193 16.09 17.21 -0.34
CA ASP A 193 15.23 16.67 -1.37
C ASP A 193 14.19 15.73 -0.76
N LEU A 194 12.95 15.91 -1.11
CA LEU A 194 11.88 14.98 -0.76
C LEU A 194 12.12 13.63 -1.47
N ARG A 195 12.53 12.63 -0.71
CA ARG A 195 12.79 11.26 -1.21
C ARG A 195 11.87 10.21 -0.62
N SER A 196 10.78 10.62 0.01
CA SER A 196 9.80 9.67 0.57
C SER A 196 9.04 8.97 -0.55
N PRO A 197 9.00 7.63 -0.59
CA PRO A 197 8.15 6.89 -1.52
C PRO A 197 6.67 6.92 -1.14
N PHE A 198 6.29 7.70 -0.12
CA PHE A 198 4.92 7.80 0.41
C PHE A 198 4.36 9.22 0.37
N SER A 199 5.01 10.13 -0.34
CA SER A 199 4.69 11.57 -0.33
C SER A 199 3.25 11.88 -0.74
N GLY A 200 2.68 11.12 -1.67
CA GLY A 200 1.32 11.31 -2.16
C GLY A 200 0.23 11.08 -1.10
N ASN A 201 0.52 10.38 0.00
CA ASN A 201 -0.44 10.25 1.10
C ASN A 201 -0.70 11.59 1.80
N THR A 202 0.30 12.48 1.85
CA THR A 202 0.12 13.83 2.42
C THR A 202 -0.91 14.65 1.64
N VAL A 203 -1.04 14.42 0.33
CA VAL A 203 -2.08 15.02 -0.51
C VAL A 203 -3.45 14.44 -0.17
N GLN A 204 -3.56 13.11 -0.05
CA GLN A 204 -4.84 12.44 0.21
C GLN A 204 -5.42 12.81 1.58
N ILE A 205 -4.59 12.82 2.63
CA ILE A 205 -5.05 13.11 4.00
C ILE A 205 -5.19 14.61 4.30
N CYS A 206 -4.66 15.50 3.45
CA CYS A 206 -4.84 16.94 3.62
C CYS A 206 -6.33 17.28 3.46
N PRO A 207 -6.99 17.87 4.50
CA PRO A 207 -8.42 18.13 4.44
C PRO A 207 -8.78 19.31 3.54
N VAL A 208 -7.79 20.04 3.05
CA VAL A 208 -7.96 21.22 2.19
C VAL A 208 -7.00 21.16 0.99
N GLY A 209 -7.10 22.10 0.07
CA GLY A 209 -6.23 22.17 -1.10
C GLY A 209 -4.84 22.76 -0.84
N ALA A 210 -4.31 22.63 0.39
CA ALA A 210 -2.96 23.09 0.71
C ALA A 210 -1.89 22.19 0.09
N LEU A 211 -2.02 20.88 0.20
CA LEU A 211 -1.17 19.92 -0.49
C LEU A 211 -1.95 19.33 -1.68
N THR A 212 -1.39 19.43 -2.87
CA THR A 212 -2.01 19.00 -4.11
C THR A 212 -1.05 18.15 -4.94
N SER A 213 -1.61 17.22 -5.70
CA SER A 213 -0.86 16.38 -6.63
C SER A 213 -0.49 17.17 -7.89
N THR A 214 0.80 17.37 -8.13
CA THR A 214 1.27 18.07 -9.34
C THR A 214 0.77 17.41 -10.63
N PRO A 215 0.81 16.07 -10.80
CA PRO A 215 0.32 15.40 -12.00
C PRO A 215 -1.20 15.49 -12.20
N TYR A 216 -1.97 15.72 -11.14
CA TYR A 216 -3.43 15.80 -11.19
C TYR A 216 -3.95 17.24 -11.19
N ARG A 217 -3.11 18.21 -10.84
CA ARG A 217 -3.49 19.62 -10.68
C ARG A 217 -4.20 20.14 -11.93
N PHE A 218 -5.45 20.63 -11.76
CA PHE A 218 -6.35 21.16 -12.80
C PHE A 218 -6.83 20.16 -13.86
N VAL A 219 -6.69 18.85 -13.62
CA VAL A 219 -7.11 17.82 -14.60
C VAL A 219 -8.63 17.61 -14.58
N ALA A 220 -9.24 17.49 -13.40
CA ALA A 220 -10.67 17.23 -13.30
C ALA A 220 -11.29 17.80 -12.01
N ARG A 221 -12.63 17.88 -12.00
CA ARG A 221 -13.43 18.11 -10.79
C ARG A 221 -14.09 16.81 -10.34
N PRO A 222 -14.41 16.64 -9.05
CA PRO A 222 -15.04 15.42 -8.55
C PRO A 222 -16.31 15.00 -9.28
N PHE A 223 -17.13 15.94 -9.71
CA PHE A 223 -18.35 15.68 -10.48
C PHE A 223 -18.12 15.26 -11.94
N ASP A 224 -16.90 15.44 -12.46
CA ASP A 224 -16.49 14.95 -13.79
C ASP A 224 -15.98 13.49 -13.75
N LEU A 225 -15.83 12.91 -12.56
CA LEU A 225 -15.19 11.63 -12.37
C LEU A 225 -16.21 10.50 -12.23
N THR A 226 -15.90 9.39 -12.86
CA THR A 226 -16.38 8.07 -12.49
C THR A 226 -15.26 7.33 -11.75
N TYR A 227 -15.60 6.34 -10.93
CA TYR A 227 -14.59 5.61 -10.18
C TYR A 227 -14.90 4.12 -10.09
N GLY A 228 -13.88 3.34 -9.85
CA GLY A 228 -13.95 1.91 -9.58
C GLY A 228 -12.91 1.47 -8.58
N ASP A 229 -13.22 0.40 -7.87
CA ASP A 229 -12.28 -0.24 -6.95
C ASP A 229 -11.33 -1.16 -7.72
N SER A 230 -10.07 -1.18 -7.31
CA SER A 230 -9.04 -2.00 -7.94
C SER A 230 -7.94 -2.39 -6.96
N VAL A 231 -6.99 -3.19 -7.43
CA VAL A 231 -5.78 -3.59 -6.69
C VAL A 231 -4.55 -3.11 -7.44
N CYS A 232 -3.55 -2.63 -6.72
CA CYS A 232 -2.31 -2.12 -7.30
C CYS A 232 -1.50 -3.24 -7.98
N PRO A 233 -1.11 -3.10 -9.27
CA PRO A 233 -0.42 -4.15 -10.01
C PRO A 233 1.11 -4.13 -9.89
N HIS A 234 1.69 -3.24 -9.06
CA HIS A 234 3.14 -2.99 -9.12
C HIS A 234 3.99 -3.94 -8.30
N CYS A 235 3.53 -4.37 -7.13
CA CYS A 235 4.27 -5.27 -6.24
C CYS A 235 3.33 -6.22 -5.50
N SER A 236 3.90 -7.18 -4.78
CA SER A 236 3.15 -8.22 -4.08
C SER A 236 2.38 -7.75 -2.83
N ALA A 237 2.40 -6.45 -2.51
CA ALA A 237 1.70 -5.92 -1.34
C ALA A 237 0.18 -6.09 -1.39
N GLY A 238 -0.43 -6.10 -2.59
CA GLY A 238 -1.88 -6.26 -2.75
C GLY A 238 -2.70 -5.04 -2.34
N CYS A 239 -2.12 -3.83 -2.41
CA CYS A 239 -2.77 -2.59 -1.98
C CYS A 239 -4.11 -2.36 -2.70
N ASN A 240 -5.15 -2.12 -1.92
CA ASN A 240 -6.45 -1.71 -2.41
C ASN A 240 -6.44 -0.23 -2.78
N LEU A 241 -6.99 0.08 -3.94
CA LEU A 241 -7.04 1.44 -4.46
C LEU A 241 -8.36 1.73 -5.18
N ARG A 242 -8.70 3.01 -5.24
CA ARG A 242 -9.74 3.55 -6.09
C ARG A 242 -9.09 4.18 -7.32
N VAL A 243 -9.62 3.84 -8.47
CA VAL A 243 -9.24 4.41 -9.76
C VAL A 243 -10.27 5.47 -10.14
N ASP A 244 -9.84 6.71 -10.29
CA ASP A 244 -10.69 7.80 -10.77
C ASP A 244 -10.48 7.97 -12.28
N ILE A 245 -11.58 7.99 -13.02
CA ILE A 245 -11.63 7.98 -14.49
C ILE A 245 -12.37 9.22 -14.98
N ARG A 246 -11.81 9.88 -15.98
CA ARG A 246 -12.46 10.97 -16.71
C ARG A 246 -12.45 10.67 -18.21
N ARG A 247 -13.64 10.62 -18.82
CA ARG A 247 -13.81 10.39 -20.28
C ARG A 247 -13.09 9.14 -20.80
N GLY A 248 -13.06 8.07 -19.99
CA GLY A 248 -12.41 6.82 -20.35
C GLY A 248 -10.92 6.71 -19.99
N GLU A 249 -10.28 7.79 -19.53
CA GLU A 249 -8.87 7.82 -19.14
C GLU A 249 -8.72 7.80 -17.61
N VAL A 250 -7.76 7.03 -17.11
CA VAL A 250 -7.38 7.04 -15.70
C VAL A 250 -6.63 8.31 -15.38
N VAL A 251 -7.16 9.12 -14.46
CA VAL A 251 -6.57 10.41 -14.10
C VAL A 251 -5.96 10.44 -12.70
N ARG A 252 -6.40 9.53 -11.81
CA ARG A 252 -5.94 9.52 -10.42
C ARG A 252 -6.12 8.13 -9.78
N HIS A 253 -5.13 7.70 -8.98
CA HIS A 253 -5.26 6.62 -8.01
C HIS A 253 -5.31 7.18 -6.59
N LEU A 254 -6.26 6.70 -5.78
CA LEU A 254 -6.34 6.99 -4.35
C LEU A 254 -6.22 5.69 -3.55
N ALA A 255 -5.63 5.75 -2.36
CA ALA A 255 -5.72 4.64 -1.42
C ALA A 255 -7.19 4.44 -1.02
N ARG A 256 -7.64 3.20 -1.03
CA ARG A 256 -8.88 2.78 -0.40
C ARG A 256 -8.56 2.20 0.97
N ASP A 257 -9.40 2.51 1.95
CA ASP A 257 -9.24 2.01 3.30
C ASP A 257 -9.39 0.49 3.30
N GLU A 258 -8.30 -0.19 3.66
CA GLU A 258 -8.24 -1.65 3.78
C GLU A 258 -7.27 -2.01 4.90
N TYR A 259 -7.80 -2.12 6.11
CA TYR A 259 -7.03 -2.29 7.34
C TYR A 259 -6.28 -3.62 7.40
N GLU A 260 -6.73 -4.63 6.64
CA GLU A 260 -6.03 -5.93 6.53
C GLU A 260 -4.78 -5.86 5.64
N VAL A 261 -4.72 -4.91 4.68
CA VAL A 261 -3.65 -4.84 3.68
C VAL A 261 -2.83 -3.55 3.80
N ASN A 262 -3.39 -2.42 3.38
CA ASN A 262 -2.64 -1.16 3.23
C ASN A 262 -3.10 -0.04 4.17
N ASP A 263 -3.93 -0.34 5.18
CA ASP A 263 -4.60 0.67 5.99
C ASP A 263 -5.34 1.68 5.07
N ALA A 264 -4.86 2.94 5.02
CA ALA A 264 -5.34 3.98 4.10
C ALA A 264 -4.20 4.53 3.22
N TRP A 265 -3.13 3.74 2.99
CA TRP A 265 -1.89 4.23 2.42
C TRP A 265 -1.56 3.60 1.06
N LEU A 266 -0.93 4.37 0.18
CA LEU A 266 -0.28 3.89 -1.05
C LEU A 266 1.15 4.43 -1.12
N CYS A 267 2.05 3.65 -1.73
CA CYS A 267 3.33 4.22 -2.15
C CYS A 267 3.14 5.09 -3.41
N ASP A 268 4.09 5.99 -3.65
CA ASP A 268 4.03 6.93 -4.77
C ASP A 268 4.03 6.21 -6.13
N LYS A 269 4.71 5.06 -6.23
CA LYS A 269 4.63 4.22 -7.42
C LYS A 269 3.20 3.72 -7.67
N GLY A 270 2.51 3.20 -6.65
CA GLY A 270 1.12 2.76 -6.77
C GLY A 270 0.16 3.90 -7.10
N ARG A 271 0.46 5.11 -6.60
CA ARG A 271 -0.37 6.30 -6.78
C ARG A 271 -0.19 6.97 -8.13
N TYR A 272 1.01 7.01 -8.70
CA TYR A 272 1.35 7.86 -9.85
C TYR A 272 1.76 7.08 -11.10
N ALA A 273 2.19 5.83 -10.99
CA ALA A 273 2.67 5.06 -12.13
C ALA A 273 1.55 4.30 -12.86
N PHE A 274 0.40 4.94 -13.10
CA PHE A 274 -0.75 4.34 -13.79
C PHE A 274 -0.84 4.70 -15.28
N ARG A 275 0.01 5.60 -15.78
CA ARG A 275 -0.07 6.10 -17.17
C ARG A 275 0.58 5.20 -18.22
N PHE A 276 1.22 4.09 -17.80
CA PHE A 276 1.90 3.19 -18.74
C PHE A 276 0.98 2.54 -19.80
N PRO A 277 -0.34 2.29 -19.55
CA PRO A 277 -1.21 1.78 -20.60
C PRO A 277 -1.46 2.76 -21.74
N ASP A 278 -1.38 4.06 -21.45
CA ASP A 278 -1.69 5.14 -22.39
C ASP A 278 -0.41 5.74 -23.01
N SER A 279 0.73 5.05 -22.89
CA SER A 279 1.98 5.49 -23.50
C SER A 279 1.87 5.53 -25.02
N PRO A 280 2.31 6.61 -25.70
CA PRO A 280 2.30 6.68 -27.16
C PRO A 280 3.21 5.61 -27.82
N ASP A 281 4.19 5.09 -27.07
CA ASP A 281 5.09 4.04 -27.55
C ASP A 281 4.50 2.63 -27.38
N ARG A 282 3.26 2.52 -26.90
CA ARG A 282 2.62 1.23 -26.70
C ARG A 282 2.27 0.57 -28.04
N VAL A 283 2.66 -0.69 -28.18
CA VAL A 283 2.26 -1.52 -29.32
C VAL A 283 0.76 -1.80 -29.24
N THR A 284 0.00 -1.29 -30.22
CA THR A 284 -1.48 -1.40 -30.28
C THR A 284 -1.98 -2.40 -31.31
N LEU A 285 -1.11 -2.83 -32.22
CA LEU A 285 -1.39 -3.82 -33.26
C LEU A 285 -0.31 -4.89 -33.25
N PRO A 286 -0.60 -6.14 -33.63
CA PRO A 286 0.43 -7.14 -33.84
C PRO A 286 1.44 -6.66 -34.88
N LEU A 287 2.70 -6.92 -34.64
CA LEU A 287 3.81 -6.60 -35.54
C LEU A 287 4.54 -7.86 -35.91
N VAL A 288 4.84 -8.02 -37.18
CA VAL A 288 5.66 -9.13 -37.72
C VAL A 288 6.94 -8.56 -38.32
N ARG A 289 8.04 -9.25 -38.11
CA ARG A 289 9.33 -8.91 -38.67
C ARG A 289 9.60 -9.73 -39.93
N ASP A 290 9.62 -9.06 -41.08
CA ASP A 290 10.16 -9.59 -42.33
C ASP A 290 11.41 -8.77 -42.72
N ARG A 291 11.26 -7.69 -43.46
CA ARG A 291 12.34 -6.72 -43.74
C ARG A 291 12.42 -5.62 -42.67
N GLY A 292 11.32 -5.34 -41.99
CA GLY A 292 11.13 -4.42 -40.87
C GLY A 292 10.05 -4.94 -39.92
N LEU A 293 9.66 -4.16 -38.91
CA LEU A 293 8.46 -4.43 -38.10
C LEU A 293 7.25 -3.84 -38.83
N GLU A 294 6.35 -4.69 -39.28
CA GLU A 294 5.16 -4.32 -40.05
C GLU A 294 3.90 -4.76 -39.31
N PRO A 295 2.81 -3.95 -39.32
CA PRO A 295 1.53 -4.34 -38.76
C PRO A 295 0.96 -5.57 -39.48
N ALA A 296 0.40 -6.50 -38.71
CA ALA A 296 -0.24 -7.70 -39.21
C ALA A 296 -1.58 -7.95 -38.51
N SER A 297 -2.43 -8.78 -39.07
CA SER A 297 -3.65 -9.26 -38.42
C SER A 297 -3.31 -10.32 -37.37
N PHE A 298 -4.20 -10.50 -36.36
CA PHE A 298 -4.05 -11.60 -35.39
C PHE A 298 -4.08 -12.99 -36.07
N GLY A 299 -4.91 -13.17 -37.12
CA GLY A 299 -4.98 -14.42 -37.88
C GLY A 299 -3.63 -14.77 -38.50
N GLU A 300 -3.03 -13.82 -39.21
CA GLU A 300 -1.72 -13.98 -39.84
C GLU A 300 -0.62 -14.29 -38.80
N VAL A 301 -0.64 -13.57 -37.65
CA VAL A 301 0.33 -13.82 -36.58
C VAL A 301 0.16 -15.22 -35.98
N PHE A 302 -1.10 -15.67 -35.76
CA PHE A 302 -1.35 -17.02 -35.23
C PHE A 302 -0.92 -18.13 -36.19
N GLU A 303 -1.13 -17.94 -37.49
CA GLU A 303 -0.64 -18.91 -38.51
C GLU A 303 0.89 -19.01 -38.49
N ARG A 304 1.60 -17.86 -38.41
CA ARG A 304 3.05 -17.85 -38.32
C ARG A 304 3.55 -18.51 -37.03
N ILE A 305 2.94 -18.20 -35.88
CA ILE A 305 3.30 -18.81 -34.60
C ILE A 305 3.07 -20.32 -34.67
N ALA A 306 1.95 -20.78 -35.20
CA ALA A 306 1.67 -22.20 -35.36
C ALA A 306 2.77 -22.91 -36.17
N GLY A 307 3.20 -22.30 -37.28
CA GLY A 307 4.31 -22.83 -38.09
C GLY A 307 5.66 -22.86 -37.36
N TRP A 308 5.92 -21.84 -36.51
CA TRP A 308 7.19 -21.79 -35.74
C TRP A 308 7.27 -22.80 -34.60
N VAL A 309 6.15 -23.13 -33.98
CA VAL A 309 6.12 -24.01 -32.81
C VAL A 309 5.92 -25.50 -33.18
N GLU A 310 5.57 -25.79 -34.41
CA GLU A 310 5.39 -27.18 -34.89
C GLU A 310 6.73 -27.95 -34.86
N GLY A 311 6.82 -28.94 -33.98
CA GLY A 311 8.05 -29.70 -33.75
C GLY A 311 9.21 -28.97 -33.11
N ALA A 312 9.03 -27.69 -32.73
CA ALA A 312 10.06 -26.85 -32.13
C ALA A 312 10.22 -27.08 -30.63
N ARG A 313 11.42 -26.87 -30.12
CA ARG A 313 11.71 -26.82 -28.69
C ARG A 313 11.42 -25.40 -28.18
N VAL A 314 10.36 -25.27 -27.37
CA VAL A 314 9.85 -23.97 -26.93
C VAL A 314 10.27 -23.69 -25.49
N GLY A 315 10.89 -22.53 -25.25
CA GLY A 315 11.12 -21.97 -23.94
C GLY A 315 10.16 -20.80 -23.67
N ILE A 316 9.69 -20.66 -22.45
CA ILE A 316 8.69 -19.65 -22.10
C ILE A 316 9.15 -18.85 -20.87
N LEU A 317 9.15 -17.53 -20.99
CA LEU A 317 9.45 -16.62 -19.86
C LEU A 317 8.32 -15.61 -19.70
N THR A 318 7.90 -15.40 -18.45
CA THR A 318 6.87 -14.41 -18.15
C THR A 318 7.37 -13.35 -17.17
N GLY A 319 6.77 -12.17 -17.23
CA GLY A 319 6.84 -11.19 -16.15
C GLY A 319 5.91 -11.55 -14.98
N GLY A 320 6.12 -10.94 -13.82
CA GLY A 320 5.32 -11.16 -12.62
C GLY A 320 4.08 -10.25 -12.53
N ARG A 321 3.39 -9.95 -13.64
CA ARG A 321 2.26 -8.99 -13.67
C ARG A 321 1.03 -9.47 -14.44
N LEU A 322 1.00 -10.73 -14.81
CA LEU A 322 -0.18 -11.33 -15.43
C LEU A 322 -1.21 -11.70 -14.35
N MET A 323 -2.45 -11.93 -14.77
CA MET A 323 -3.50 -12.45 -13.89
C MET A 323 -3.33 -13.96 -13.65
N ASP A 324 -3.93 -14.47 -12.62
CA ASP A 324 -3.84 -15.90 -12.26
C ASP A 324 -4.38 -16.80 -13.39
N GLU A 325 -5.42 -16.34 -14.10
CA GLU A 325 -6.02 -17.00 -15.25
C GLU A 325 -5.06 -17.09 -16.42
N ASP A 326 -4.33 -16.01 -16.72
CA ASP A 326 -3.33 -15.98 -17.78
C ASP A 326 -2.18 -16.98 -17.48
N TYR A 327 -1.69 -16.97 -16.23
CA TYR A 327 -0.66 -17.92 -15.80
C TYR A 327 -1.15 -19.37 -15.91
N PHE A 328 -2.40 -19.64 -15.52
CA PHE A 328 -2.95 -20.99 -15.61
C PHE A 328 -3.10 -21.44 -17.08
N ALA A 329 -3.63 -20.57 -17.93
CA ALA A 329 -3.76 -20.83 -19.37
C ALA A 329 -2.38 -21.11 -20.01
N LEU A 330 -1.38 -20.28 -19.67
CA LEU A 330 -0.01 -20.43 -20.15
C LEU A 330 0.63 -21.74 -19.67
N SER A 331 0.46 -22.08 -18.39
CA SER A 331 0.95 -23.32 -17.80
C SER A 331 0.34 -24.56 -18.47
N LYS A 332 -0.94 -24.48 -18.84
CA LYS A 332 -1.62 -25.52 -19.60
C LYS A 332 -1.11 -25.60 -21.03
N LEU A 333 -1.04 -24.47 -21.75
CA LEU A 333 -0.54 -24.36 -23.12
C LEU A 333 0.88 -24.96 -23.26
N ALA A 334 1.79 -24.56 -22.36
CA ALA A 334 3.16 -25.05 -22.34
C ALA A 334 3.23 -26.58 -22.32
N ARG A 335 2.45 -27.20 -21.47
CA ARG A 335 2.52 -28.64 -21.21
C ARG A 335 1.69 -29.51 -22.14
N THR A 336 0.54 -28.98 -22.62
CA THR A 336 -0.37 -29.76 -23.47
C THR A 336 -0.10 -29.57 -24.95
N VAL A 337 0.32 -28.40 -25.38
CA VAL A 337 0.59 -28.05 -26.79
C VAL A 337 2.08 -28.06 -27.08
N PHE A 338 2.87 -27.24 -26.37
CA PHE A 338 4.32 -27.17 -26.64
C PHE A 338 5.12 -28.32 -26.03
N ARG A 339 4.49 -29.13 -25.16
CA ARG A 339 5.09 -30.33 -24.56
C ARG A 339 6.39 -30.03 -23.81
N THR A 340 6.46 -28.87 -23.14
CA THR A 340 7.65 -28.40 -22.43
C THR A 340 7.39 -28.06 -20.97
N ASN A 341 8.41 -28.25 -20.12
CA ASN A 341 8.51 -27.68 -18.78
C ASN A 341 9.54 -26.51 -18.72
N ASP A 342 10.10 -26.11 -19.85
CA ASP A 342 10.95 -24.89 -19.95
C ASP A 342 10.05 -23.64 -19.85
N LEU A 343 9.58 -23.39 -18.63
CA LEU A 343 8.58 -22.36 -18.32
C LEU A 343 8.93 -21.71 -16.98
N ASP A 344 9.27 -20.42 -16.97
CA ASP A 344 9.63 -19.72 -15.74
C ASP A 344 9.13 -18.27 -15.71
N HIS A 345 8.89 -17.72 -14.49
CA HIS A 345 8.49 -16.34 -14.24
C HIS A 345 9.49 -15.59 -13.34
N ARG A 346 10.44 -16.30 -12.75
CA ARG A 346 11.33 -15.80 -11.70
C ARG A 346 12.50 -15.00 -12.29
N ARG A 347 13.01 -14.07 -11.50
CA ARG A 347 14.32 -13.40 -11.76
C ARG A 347 15.43 -13.93 -10.85
N ALA A 348 15.07 -14.62 -9.79
CA ALA A 348 15.99 -15.32 -8.91
C ALA A 348 15.50 -16.75 -8.77
N SER A 349 16.36 -17.70 -9.00
CA SER A 349 16.08 -19.13 -8.84
C SER A 349 16.74 -19.65 -7.55
N GLY A 350 16.26 -20.80 -7.03
CA GLY A 350 16.93 -21.52 -5.98
C GLY A 350 16.30 -21.45 -4.58
N ALA A 351 14.98 -21.40 -4.50
CA ALA A 351 14.25 -21.59 -3.25
C ALA A 351 13.11 -22.63 -3.40
N PRO A 352 13.39 -23.86 -3.87
CA PRO A 352 12.35 -24.81 -4.29
C PRO A 352 11.40 -25.22 -3.16
N ALA A 353 11.86 -25.28 -1.91
CA ALA A 353 11.01 -25.62 -0.78
C ALA A 353 10.07 -24.47 -0.40
N ALA A 354 10.57 -23.23 -0.35
CA ALA A 354 9.77 -22.04 -0.05
C ALA A 354 8.78 -21.75 -1.18
N GLU A 355 9.19 -21.86 -2.45
CA GLU A 355 8.34 -21.71 -3.63
C GLU A 355 7.21 -22.74 -3.66
N ARG A 356 7.51 -24.00 -3.32
CA ARG A 356 6.50 -25.06 -3.22
C ARG A 356 5.49 -24.78 -2.10
N VAL A 357 5.92 -24.26 -0.95
CA VAL A 357 5.01 -23.83 0.12
C VAL A 357 4.14 -22.68 -0.34
N ALA A 358 4.73 -21.67 -1.01
CA ALA A 358 4.01 -20.52 -1.54
C ALA A 358 2.97 -20.92 -2.62
N ALA A 359 3.27 -21.92 -3.44
CA ALA A 359 2.37 -22.45 -4.44
C ALA A 359 1.17 -23.23 -3.86
N ARG A 360 1.36 -23.91 -2.71
CA ARG A 360 0.37 -24.82 -2.11
C ARG A 360 -0.58 -24.15 -1.12
N ARG A 361 -0.13 -23.13 -0.41
CA ARG A 361 -0.85 -22.57 0.74
C ARG A 361 -1.05 -21.08 0.60
N PRO A 362 -2.10 -20.50 1.20
CA PRO A 362 -2.15 -19.06 1.44
C PRO A 362 -0.90 -18.59 2.17
N MET A 363 -0.60 -17.29 2.14
CA MET A 363 0.50 -16.73 2.92
C MET A 363 0.26 -17.05 4.41
N GLY A 364 1.25 -17.65 5.07
CA GLY A 364 1.13 -18.09 6.47
C GLY A 364 1.17 -16.94 7.48
N VAL A 365 1.38 -15.71 7.02
CA VAL A 365 1.48 -14.49 7.81
C VAL A 365 0.70 -13.38 7.10
N THR A 366 -0.21 -12.74 7.82
CA THR A 366 -0.92 -11.53 7.37
C THR A 366 -0.20 -10.29 7.87
N TYR A 367 -0.56 -9.11 7.36
CA TYR A 367 -0.03 -7.86 7.90
C TYR A 367 -0.45 -7.62 9.35
N ARG A 368 -1.65 -8.04 9.77
CA ARG A 368 -2.08 -7.99 11.19
C ARG A 368 -1.26 -8.88 12.10
N ASP A 369 -0.83 -10.02 11.60
CA ASP A 369 0.04 -10.92 12.38
C ASP A 369 1.37 -10.27 12.73
N LEU A 370 1.87 -9.36 11.88
CA LEU A 370 3.08 -8.58 12.19
C LEU A 370 2.86 -7.64 13.37
N GLU A 371 1.68 -7.04 13.47
CA GLU A 371 1.34 -6.10 14.56
C GLU A 371 1.24 -6.81 15.93
N GLY A 372 0.93 -8.11 15.95
CA GLY A 372 0.87 -8.94 17.14
C GLY A 372 2.17 -9.75 17.42
N ALA A 373 3.15 -9.68 16.54
CA ALA A 373 4.39 -10.44 16.69
C ALA A 373 5.29 -9.86 17.78
N ARG A 374 6.00 -10.74 18.50
CA ARG A 374 7.04 -10.35 19.47
C ARG A 374 8.36 -10.05 18.80
N THR A 375 8.75 -10.90 17.84
CA THR A 375 10.02 -10.78 17.09
C THR A 375 9.75 -10.97 15.61
N ILE A 376 10.26 -10.07 14.78
CA ILE A 376 10.17 -10.15 13.33
C ILE A 376 11.57 -10.11 12.75
N VAL A 377 11.94 -11.16 12.01
CA VAL A 377 13.19 -11.22 11.25
C VAL A 377 12.89 -10.95 9.77
N VAL A 378 13.55 -9.94 9.22
CA VAL A 378 13.45 -9.55 7.79
C VAL A 378 14.77 -9.91 7.11
N ALA A 379 14.76 -11.00 6.34
CA ALA A 379 15.98 -11.54 5.73
C ALA A 379 16.06 -11.25 4.23
N GLY A 380 17.13 -10.59 3.80
CA GLY A 380 17.44 -10.30 2.40
C GLY A 380 16.37 -9.50 1.66
N LEU A 381 15.60 -8.69 2.38
CA LEU A 381 14.49 -7.89 1.86
C LEU A 381 14.68 -6.43 2.24
N ASP A 382 14.67 -5.55 1.28
CA ASP A 382 14.50 -4.11 1.48
C ASP A 382 13.02 -3.76 1.32
N ALA A 383 12.30 -3.76 2.44
CA ALA A 383 10.84 -3.63 2.43
C ALA A 383 10.37 -2.32 1.78
N GLU A 384 11.08 -1.19 1.98
CA GLU A 384 10.71 0.08 1.37
C GLU A 384 10.80 0.05 -0.16
N GLN A 385 11.85 -0.58 -0.69
CA GLN A 385 12.12 -0.60 -2.13
C GLN A 385 11.36 -1.70 -2.87
N GLU A 386 11.14 -2.83 -2.20
CA GLU A 386 10.58 -4.03 -2.83
C GLU A 386 9.08 -4.15 -2.63
N VAL A 387 8.59 -3.91 -1.39
CA VAL A 387 7.18 -4.01 -1.00
C VAL A 387 6.83 -2.87 -0.03
N PRO A 388 6.69 -1.63 -0.51
CA PRO A 388 6.64 -0.43 0.34
C PRO A 388 5.60 -0.45 1.47
N ILE A 389 4.43 -1.03 1.27
CA ILE A 389 3.43 -1.12 2.34
C ILE A 389 3.89 -2.04 3.47
N LEU A 390 4.65 -3.09 3.19
CA LEU A 390 5.26 -3.90 4.23
C LEU A 390 6.20 -3.07 5.12
N HIS A 391 6.93 -2.10 4.55
CA HIS A 391 7.74 -1.16 5.35
C HIS A 391 6.88 -0.40 6.37
N LEU A 392 5.73 0.15 5.96
CA LEU A 392 4.82 0.84 6.88
C LEU A 392 4.25 -0.10 7.94
N ARG A 393 3.91 -1.34 7.57
CA ARG A 393 3.42 -2.36 8.51
C ARG A 393 4.48 -2.79 9.53
N LEU A 394 5.73 -2.90 9.11
CA LEU A 394 6.85 -3.18 10.02
C LEU A 394 7.05 -2.01 11.01
N ARG A 395 6.99 -0.76 10.54
CA ARG A 395 7.05 0.40 11.43
C ARG A 395 5.90 0.40 12.44
N LYS A 396 4.69 0.08 12.00
CA LYS A 396 3.52 -0.05 12.88
C LYS A 396 3.72 -1.16 13.92
N ALA A 397 4.27 -2.31 13.52
CA ALA A 397 4.61 -3.42 14.42
C ALA A 397 5.67 -2.99 15.45
N ALA A 398 6.71 -2.27 15.04
CA ALA A 398 7.72 -1.73 15.96
C ALA A 398 7.10 -0.77 16.99
N THR A 399 6.20 0.11 16.55
CA THR A 399 5.46 1.02 17.45
C THR A 399 4.57 0.24 18.43
N ALA A 400 4.05 -0.91 18.03
CA ALA A 400 3.29 -1.83 18.91
C ALA A 400 4.18 -2.65 19.86
N GLY A 401 5.51 -2.55 19.75
CA GLY A 401 6.46 -3.18 20.65
C GLY A 401 7.15 -4.43 20.08
N ALA A 402 6.96 -4.75 18.79
CA ALA A 402 7.69 -5.83 18.15
C ALA A 402 9.18 -5.49 18.01
N ARG A 403 10.06 -6.44 18.37
CA ARG A 403 11.48 -6.35 18.03
C ARG A 403 11.68 -6.75 16.57
N ILE A 404 12.30 -5.88 15.77
CA ILE A 404 12.58 -6.13 14.36
C ILE A 404 14.08 -6.29 14.15
N VAL A 405 14.48 -7.38 13.50
CA VAL A 405 15.86 -7.65 13.10
C VAL A 405 15.94 -7.77 11.59
N VAL A 406 16.72 -6.89 10.97
CA VAL A 406 16.93 -6.88 9.51
C VAL A 406 18.30 -7.49 9.18
N VAL A 407 18.30 -8.66 8.54
CA VAL A 407 19.51 -9.34 8.05
C VAL A 407 19.69 -8.97 6.57
N HIS A 408 20.64 -8.09 6.28
CA HIS A 408 20.79 -7.55 4.93
C HIS A 408 22.24 -7.05 4.67
N PRO A 409 22.75 -7.05 3.44
CA PRO A 409 24.10 -6.54 3.13
C PRO A 409 24.27 -5.02 3.33
N ARG A 410 23.20 -4.27 3.39
CA ARG A 410 23.21 -2.82 3.63
C ARG A 410 22.17 -2.40 4.65
N ARG A 411 22.34 -1.24 5.26
CA ARG A 411 21.29 -0.64 6.09
C ARG A 411 20.08 -0.27 5.21
N THR A 412 18.89 -0.67 5.64
CA THR A 412 17.61 -0.29 5.03
C THR A 412 17.01 0.92 5.77
N ARG A 413 15.93 1.47 5.25
CA ARG A 413 15.23 2.62 5.87
C ARG A 413 14.49 2.27 7.19
N LEU A 414 14.51 1.02 7.61
CA LEU A 414 14.04 0.60 8.95
C LEU A 414 15.08 0.85 10.06
N HIS A 415 16.20 1.52 9.77
CA HIS A 415 17.33 1.68 10.70
C HIS A 415 17.01 2.44 11.99
N ASP A 416 15.93 3.21 12.01
CA ASP A 416 15.43 3.97 13.16
C ASP A 416 14.53 3.13 14.10
N VAL A 417 13.98 2.01 13.59
CA VAL A 417 13.02 1.15 14.32
C VAL A 417 13.44 -0.31 14.37
N ALA A 418 14.56 -0.70 13.75
CA ALA A 418 15.03 -2.07 13.66
C ALA A 418 16.53 -2.20 13.91
N GLU A 419 16.91 -3.31 14.49
CA GLU A 419 18.29 -3.76 14.58
C GLU A 419 18.76 -4.28 13.21
N HIS A 420 19.98 -3.93 12.78
CA HIS A 420 20.56 -4.37 11.51
C HIS A 420 21.74 -5.30 11.74
N VAL A 421 21.59 -6.55 11.31
CA VAL A 421 22.67 -7.53 11.17
C VAL A 421 23.23 -7.41 9.75
N LEU A 422 24.35 -6.69 9.61
CA LEU A 422 24.99 -6.47 8.32
C LEU A 422 25.86 -7.67 7.96
N VAL A 423 25.58 -8.27 6.82
CA VAL A 423 26.26 -9.46 6.31
C VAL A 423 26.87 -9.20 4.94
N ARG A 424 27.86 -10.00 4.53
CA ARG A 424 28.29 -10.02 3.12
C ARG A 424 27.16 -10.59 2.26
N PRO A 425 27.01 -10.15 0.99
CA PRO A 425 26.05 -10.78 0.08
C PRO A 425 26.22 -12.31 0.05
N GLY A 426 25.13 -13.05 0.30
CA GLY A 426 25.15 -14.51 0.44
C GLY A 426 25.35 -15.04 1.87
N GLY A 427 25.69 -14.18 2.84
CA GLY A 427 25.85 -14.57 4.25
C GLY A 427 24.56 -14.51 5.07
N GLU A 428 23.44 -14.15 4.48
CA GLU A 428 22.16 -13.95 5.16
C GLU A 428 21.64 -15.25 5.81
N ALA A 429 21.85 -16.40 5.15
CA ALA A 429 21.40 -17.70 5.66
C ALA A 429 22.15 -18.09 6.93
N THR A 430 23.45 -17.84 7.01
CA THR A 430 24.28 -18.11 8.21
C THR A 430 23.84 -17.22 9.37
N ALA A 431 23.61 -15.94 9.13
CA ALA A 431 23.15 -15.00 10.16
C ALA A 431 21.75 -15.35 10.71
N LEU A 432 20.90 -16.03 9.93
CA LEU A 432 19.63 -16.55 10.43
C LEU A 432 19.81 -17.68 11.45
N ASP A 433 20.85 -18.49 11.30
CA ASP A 433 21.17 -19.55 12.26
C ASP A 433 21.57 -18.98 13.62
N ASP A 434 22.26 -17.84 13.66
CA ASP A 434 22.62 -17.14 14.90
C ASP A 434 21.40 -16.63 15.67
N LEU A 435 20.26 -16.44 14.99
CA LEU A 435 19.00 -15.99 15.60
C LEU A 435 18.09 -17.16 16.08
N ARG A 436 18.49 -18.43 15.91
CA ARG A 436 17.65 -19.60 16.24
C ARG A 436 17.20 -19.63 17.69
N GLU A 437 18.08 -19.35 18.63
CA GLU A 437 17.75 -19.40 20.06
C GLU A 437 16.65 -18.38 20.40
N GLU A 438 16.77 -17.18 19.87
CA GLU A 438 15.79 -16.13 20.07
C GLU A 438 14.43 -16.47 19.42
N LEU A 439 14.44 -16.94 18.18
CA LEU A 439 13.25 -17.38 17.47
C LEU A 439 12.56 -18.54 18.19
N THR A 440 13.32 -19.50 18.73
CA THR A 440 12.78 -20.62 19.51
C THR A 440 12.10 -20.13 20.80
N ARG A 441 12.69 -19.13 21.47
CA ARG A 441 12.12 -18.53 22.69
C ARG A 441 10.81 -17.79 22.41
N ALA A 442 10.69 -17.17 21.25
CA ALA A 442 9.47 -16.46 20.82
C ALA A 442 8.42 -17.41 20.21
N GLY A 443 8.83 -18.55 19.62
CA GLY A 443 7.94 -19.56 19.04
C GLY A 443 7.01 -19.00 17.95
N ASP A 444 5.72 -19.24 18.06
CA ASP A 444 4.69 -18.78 17.12
C ASP A 444 4.44 -17.26 17.16
N ALA A 445 4.91 -16.58 18.22
CA ALA A 445 4.96 -15.12 18.28
C ALA A 445 6.13 -14.52 17.49
N ALA A 446 6.99 -15.35 16.88
CA ALA A 446 8.02 -14.90 15.95
C ALA A 446 7.58 -15.05 14.49
N VAL A 447 8.05 -14.13 13.66
CA VAL A 447 7.81 -14.13 12.20
C VAL A 447 9.14 -14.01 11.47
N VAL A 448 9.35 -14.86 10.46
CA VAL A 448 10.49 -14.79 9.55
C VAL A 448 9.98 -14.44 8.15
N LEU A 449 10.34 -13.26 7.67
CA LEU A 449 10.06 -12.76 6.33
C LEU A 449 11.32 -12.91 5.48
N ALA A 450 11.24 -13.66 4.38
CA ALA A 450 12.37 -13.85 3.47
C ALA A 450 12.06 -13.25 2.09
N GLY A 451 12.99 -12.42 1.58
CA GLY A 451 12.94 -11.87 0.22
C GLY A 451 13.47 -12.85 -0.83
N GLU A 452 13.36 -12.44 -2.09
CA GLU A 452 13.80 -13.19 -3.26
C GLU A 452 15.34 -13.15 -3.42
N ARG A 453 16.04 -13.97 -2.62
CA ARG A 453 17.48 -14.18 -2.74
C ARG A 453 17.77 -15.68 -2.93
N PRO A 454 18.70 -16.07 -3.78
CA PRO A 454 19.04 -17.47 -4.00
C PRO A 454 19.37 -18.20 -2.70
N GLY A 455 18.71 -19.34 -2.45
CA GLY A 455 18.91 -20.19 -1.26
C GLY A 455 18.38 -19.63 0.06
N LEU A 456 18.15 -18.32 0.18
CA LEU A 456 17.80 -17.68 1.44
C LEU A 456 16.39 -18.07 1.92
N ALA A 457 15.40 -18.09 1.05
CA ALA A 457 14.03 -18.39 1.46
C ALA A 457 13.88 -19.84 1.95
N ASP A 458 14.65 -20.79 1.41
CA ASP A 458 14.68 -22.18 1.89
C ASP A 458 15.38 -22.29 3.26
N ALA A 459 16.50 -21.57 3.45
CA ALA A 459 17.16 -21.48 4.74
C ALA A 459 16.23 -20.85 5.80
N ALA A 460 15.57 -19.75 5.47
CA ALA A 460 14.60 -19.08 6.34
C ALA A 460 13.40 -19.98 6.70
N LEU A 461 12.89 -20.75 5.74
CA LEU A 461 11.84 -21.74 5.98
C LEU A 461 12.31 -22.87 6.91
N ALA A 462 13.56 -23.34 6.74
CA ALA A 462 14.13 -24.37 7.61
C ALA A 462 14.30 -23.85 9.05
N VAL A 463 14.81 -22.63 9.23
CA VAL A 463 14.92 -21.98 10.54
C VAL A 463 13.55 -21.80 11.18
N ALA A 464 12.56 -21.26 10.45
CA ALA A 464 11.22 -21.06 10.96
C ALA A 464 10.57 -22.38 11.43
N ARG A 465 10.72 -23.47 10.64
CA ARG A 465 10.22 -24.81 11.04
C ARG A 465 10.90 -25.35 12.27
N ALA A 466 12.21 -25.18 12.40
CA ALA A 466 12.98 -25.68 13.53
C ALA A 466 12.69 -24.93 14.84
N THR A 467 12.28 -23.66 14.75
CA THR A 467 12.05 -22.77 15.89
C THR A 467 10.57 -22.60 16.26
N GLY A 468 9.65 -23.13 15.44
CA GLY A 468 8.21 -22.89 15.59
C GLY A 468 7.75 -21.50 15.14
N ALA A 469 8.64 -20.68 14.57
CA ALA A 469 8.31 -19.37 14.06
C ALA A 469 7.41 -19.44 12.81
N ARG A 470 6.60 -18.44 12.60
CA ARG A 470 5.78 -18.29 11.38
C ARG A 470 6.66 -17.80 10.22
N PHE A 471 6.34 -18.23 9.01
CA PHE A 471 7.15 -17.94 7.82
C PHE A 471 6.33 -17.32 6.70
N ALA A 472 6.90 -16.30 6.04
CA ALA A 472 6.40 -15.79 4.78
C ALA A 472 7.53 -15.60 3.76
N TYR A 473 7.33 -16.16 2.56
CA TYR A 473 8.13 -15.86 1.39
C TYR A 473 7.54 -14.63 0.70
N VAL A 474 8.27 -13.52 0.74
CA VAL A 474 7.84 -12.22 0.21
C VAL A 474 8.37 -12.09 -1.21
N THR A 475 7.49 -12.25 -2.19
CA THR A 475 7.80 -12.04 -3.61
C THR A 475 7.75 -10.53 -3.94
N ARG A 476 8.34 -10.13 -5.07
CA ARG A 476 8.46 -8.71 -5.42
C ARG A 476 7.29 -8.17 -6.23
N ARG A 477 6.72 -8.98 -7.14
CA ARG A 477 5.69 -8.53 -8.09
C ARG A 477 4.33 -9.06 -7.73
N ALA A 478 3.31 -8.37 -8.18
CA ALA A 478 1.92 -8.66 -7.86
C ALA A 478 1.50 -10.08 -8.25
N GLY A 479 1.92 -10.57 -9.42
CA GLY A 479 1.54 -11.86 -9.96
C GLY A 479 2.46 -13.02 -9.64
N ASP A 480 3.63 -12.80 -8.99
CA ASP A 480 4.63 -13.87 -8.78
C ASP A 480 4.03 -15.07 -8.01
N ARG A 481 3.22 -14.82 -7.02
CA ARG A 481 2.58 -15.88 -6.26
C ARG A 481 1.51 -16.62 -7.06
N GLY A 482 0.75 -15.90 -7.90
CA GLY A 482 -0.20 -16.48 -8.86
C GLY A 482 0.50 -17.39 -9.86
N ALA A 483 1.65 -16.95 -10.39
CA ALA A 483 2.47 -17.75 -11.28
C ALA A 483 2.94 -19.07 -10.62
N LEU A 484 3.43 -19.01 -9.38
CA LEU A 484 3.77 -20.24 -8.62
C LEU A 484 2.56 -21.17 -8.44
N ARG A 485 1.41 -20.62 -8.06
CA ARG A 485 0.16 -21.39 -7.87
C ARG A 485 -0.35 -22.00 -9.17
N ALA A 486 -0.21 -21.30 -10.28
CA ALA A 486 -0.57 -21.77 -11.61
C ALA A 486 0.45 -22.75 -12.21
N GLY A 487 1.60 -22.97 -11.55
CA GLY A 487 2.64 -23.88 -12.02
C GLY A 487 3.44 -23.31 -13.19
N VAL A 488 3.61 -21.98 -13.26
CA VAL A 488 4.56 -21.33 -14.17
C VAL A 488 5.95 -21.45 -13.56
N HIS A 489 6.47 -22.65 -13.61
CA HIS A 489 7.70 -23.05 -12.92
C HIS A 489 8.25 -24.35 -13.56
N PRO A 490 9.58 -24.52 -13.70
CA PRO A 490 10.15 -25.66 -14.40
C PRO A 490 9.93 -27.02 -13.70
N THR A 491 9.63 -27.04 -12.41
CA THR A 491 9.49 -28.29 -11.63
C THR A 491 8.17 -28.43 -10.89
N LEU A 492 7.30 -27.40 -10.95
CA LEU A 492 6.01 -27.42 -10.27
C LEU A 492 4.85 -27.36 -11.28
N LEU A 493 3.82 -28.11 -11.00
CA LEU A 493 2.53 -28.09 -11.67
C LEU A 493 1.54 -27.22 -10.88
N PRO A 494 0.38 -26.83 -11.45
CA PRO A 494 -0.65 -26.09 -10.76
C PRO A 494 -0.99 -26.63 -9.37
N GLY A 495 -1.09 -25.74 -8.38
CA GLY A 495 -1.31 -26.08 -6.97
C GLY A 495 -0.08 -26.60 -6.26
N GLY A 496 1.12 -26.32 -6.77
CA GLY A 496 2.40 -26.71 -6.17
C GLY A 496 2.64 -28.24 -6.17
N ARG A 497 1.97 -28.97 -7.08
CA ARG A 497 2.21 -30.41 -7.31
C ARG A 497 3.59 -30.59 -7.93
N THR A 498 4.22 -31.71 -7.67
CA THR A 498 5.43 -32.12 -8.38
C THR A 498 5.11 -32.70 -9.76
N LEU A 499 6.09 -32.78 -10.65
CA LEU A 499 5.91 -33.44 -11.95
C LEU A 499 5.52 -34.92 -11.83
N ALA A 500 5.91 -35.60 -10.74
CA ALA A 500 5.49 -36.95 -10.43
C ALA A 500 3.97 -37.06 -10.11
N ASP A 501 3.38 -36.01 -9.54
CA ASP A 501 1.98 -35.99 -9.08
C ASP A 501 1.00 -35.51 -10.16
N ALA A 502 1.30 -35.72 -11.44
CA ALA A 502 0.54 -35.15 -12.56
C ALA A 502 -0.75 -35.88 -12.93
N ARG A 503 -1.00 -37.11 -12.44
CA ARG A 503 -2.12 -37.99 -12.91
C ARG A 503 -3.49 -37.32 -12.87
N ASP A 504 -3.84 -36.64 -11.79
CA ASP A 504 -5.14 -35.95 -11.66
C ASP A 504 -5.25 -34.79 -12.68
N LEU A 505 -4.16 -34.08 -12.92
CA LEU A 505 -4.11 -33.00 -13.89
C LEU A 505 -4.23 -33.51 -15.33
N GLU A 506 -3.54 -34.59 -15.65
CA GLU A 506 -3.63 -35.27 -16.96
C GLU A 506 -5.03 -35.76 -17.26
N SER A 507 -5.69 -36.37 -16.26
CA SER A 507 -7.10 -36.78 -16.39
C SER A 507 -8.02 -35.59 -16.70
N ARG A 508 -7.81 -34.45 -16.04
CA ARG A 508 -8.60 -33.23 -16.26
C ARG A 508 -8.30 -32.53 -17.58
N TRP A 509 -7.06 -32.58 -18.03
CA TRP A 509 -6.62 -31.93 -19.28
C TRP A 509 -6.80 -32.86 -20.51
N GLY A 510 -7.06 -34.13 -20.30
CA GLY A 510 -7.24 -35.10 -21.36
C GLY A 510 -5.95 -35.45 -22.13
N THR A 511 -4.79 -35.16 -21.57
CA THR A 511 -3.50 -35.42 -22.21
C THR A 511 -2.37 -35.59 -21.17
N SER A 512 -1.33 -36.35 -21.53
CA SER A 512 -0.14 -36.49 -20.70
C SER A 512 0.65 -35.16 -20.66
N VAL A 513 1.41 -34.95 -19.59
CA VAL A 513 2.32 -33.80 -19.46
C VAL A 513 3.79 -34.28 -19.35
N PRO A 514 4.77 -33.47 -19.77
CA PRO A 514 6.17 -33.81 -19.62
C PRO A 514 6.55 -34.08 -18.16
N ARG A 515 7.40 -35.09 -17.93
CA ARG A 515 7.82 -35.52 -16.58
C ARG A 515 9.20 -35.03 -16.19
N ASP A 516 10.02 -34.70 -17.16
CA ASP A 516 11.37 -34.21 -16.91
C ASP A 516 11.33 -32.77 -16.42
N PRO A 517 12.16 -32.39 -15.42
CA PRO A 517 12.33 -31.02 -15.03
C PRO A 517 12.72 -30.11 -16.19
N GLY A 518 12.06 -28.96 -16.30
CA GLY A 518 12.43 -27.94 -17.26
C GLY A 518 13.62 -27.09 -16.79
N ARG A 519 14.09 -26.25 -17.70
CA ARG A 519 15.12 -25.24 -17.46
C ARG A 519 14.52 -24.04 -16.69
N ASP A 520 15.28 -23.44 -15.79
CA ASP A 520 14.94 -22.14 -15.22
C ASP A 520 15.20 -21.01 -16.23
N TRP A 521 14.80 -19.79 -15.89
CA TRP A 521 14.91 -18.62 -16.77
C TRP A 521 16.33 -18.42 -17.35
N ARG A 522 17.39 -18.66 -16.57
CA ARG A 522 18.77 -18.51 -17.00
C ARG A 522 19.17 -19.59 -17.99
N ALA A 523 18.89 -20.84 -17.64
CA ALA A 523 19.17 -21.98 -18.50
C ALA A 523 18.34 -21.96 -19.80
N ILE A 524 17.11 -21.39 -19.78
CA ILE A 524 16.32 -21.14 -21.00
C ILE A 524 17.05 -20.15 -21.91
N LEU A 525 17.55 -19.02 -21.37
CA LEU A 525 18.27 -18.01 -22.16
C LEU A 525 19.61 -18.56 -22.71
N GLU A 526 20.33 -19.34 -21.91
CA GLU A 526 21.54 -20.02 -22.35
C GLU A 526 21.25 -21.02 -23.48
N ALA A 527 20.18 -21.80 -23.35
CA ALA A 527 19.70 -22.75 -24.37
C ALA A 527 19.26 -22.05 -25.68
N CYS A 528 18.70 -20.84 -25.60
CA CYS A 528 18.44 -20.01 -26.78
C CYS A 528 19.75 -19.60 -27.49
N ALA A 529 20.76 -19.20 -26.72
CA ALA A 529 22.07 -18.80 -27.28
C ALA A 529 22.80 -19.97 -27.95
N THR A 530 22.66 -21.19 -27.43
CA THR A 530 23.24 -22.43 -27.99
C THR A 530 22.35 -23.12 -29.04
N ARG A 531 21.20 -22.55 -29.36
CA ARG A 531 20.18 -23.12 -30.26
C ARG A 531 19.62 -24.48 -29.81
N GLU A 532 19.61 -24.72 -28.50
CA GLU A 532 18.90 -25.85 -27.91
C GLU A 532 17.41 -25.55 -27.69
N VAL A 533 17.01 -24.28 -27.67
CA VAL A 533 15.64 -23.75 -27.72
C VAL A 533 15.50 -23.04 -29.06
N ASP A 534 14.50 -23.45 -29.84
CA ASP A 534 14.24 -22.95 -31.18
C ASP A 534 13.34 -21.71 -31.15
N VAL A 535 12.38 -21.69 -30.22
CA VAL A 535 11.40 -20.61 -30.05
C VAL A 535 11.37 -20.14 -28.60
N LEU A 536 11.58 -18.85 -28.38
CA LEU A 536 11.41 -18.21 -27.08
C LEU A 536 10.10 -17.42 -27.07
N TYR A 537 9.17 -17.80 -26.17
CA TYR A 537 7.89 -17.13 -25.99
C TYR A 537 7.95 -16.23 -24.75
N LEU A 538 7.86 -14.91 -24.94
CA LEU A 538 7.94 -13.89 -23.88
C LEU A 538 6.57 -13.25 -23.65
N ILE A 539 6.09 -13.24 -22.40
CA ILE A 539 4.79 -12.65 -22.04
C ILE A 539 4.92 -11.74 -20.84
N GLY A 540 4.53 -10.47 -20.98
CA GLY A 540 4.50 -9.49 -19.89
C GLY A 540 5.84 -9.27 -19.21
N VAL A 541 6.93 -9.39 -19.94
CA VAL A 541 8.31 -9.22 -19.47
C VAL A 541 8.77 -7.77 -19.49
#